data_8a236a9d42a87c05f36044d6cc74465e
#
_entry.id   8a236a9d42a87c05f36044d6cc74465e
#
_cell.length_a   1.000
_cell.length_b   1.000
_cell.length_c   1.000
_cell.angle_alpha   90.00
_cell.angle_beta   90.00
_cell.angle_gamma   90.00
#
_symmetry.space_group_name_H-M   'P 1'
#
loop_
_entity.id
_entity.type
_entity.pdbx_description
1 polymer ?
#
loop_
_entity_poly.entity_id
_entity_poly.type
_entity_poly.pdbx_seq_one_letter_code
_entity_poly.pdbx_strand_id
1 'polypeptide(L)'
;MQRIIEEACFDLASRWIPQKLRDNRWDCPEAVELSTWRDILPAALPPNAIVPNLSYSLERALVDAVRIRNAAVHRHLCDNTEIQRMVVQAQDVMSMFADVTRRNKFHRLWVELTNWDQSRDPQAAKETLLLALQEISERPVDDMDWSPNSVSLQEITDLGDVHRHGDDQYLGEAMDLD
;
A
#
# COMPACT_ATOMS: atom_id res chain seq x y z
N MET A 1 7.63 -5.54 9.86
CA MET A 1 8.01 -5.68 8.44
C MET A 1 6.89 -6.31 7.60
N GLN A 2 6.41 -7.53 7.93
CA GLN A 2 5.37 -8.24 7.18
C GLN A 2 4.17 -7.33 6.83
N ARG A 3 3.48 -6.78 7.84
CA ARG A 3 2.29 -5.93 7.65
C ARG A 3 2.54 -4.76 6.68
N ILE A 4 3.67 -4.08 6.81
CA ILE A 4 4.01 -2.94 5.94
C ILE A 4 4.14 -3.38 4.48
N ILE A 5 4.71 -4.56 4.23
CA ILE A 5 4.83 -5.10 2.86
C ILE A 5 3.45 -5.49 2.32
N GLU A 6 2.58 -6.09 3.14
CA GLU A 6 1.19 -6.43 2.78
C GLU A 6 0.39 -5.18 2.44
N GLU A 7 0.46 -4.14 3.28
CA GLU A 7 -0.15 -2.83 3.01
C GLU A 7 0.37 -2.22 1.69
N ALA A 8 1.68 -2.25 1.46
CA ALA A 8 2.27 -1.72 0.23
C ALA A 8 1.82 -2.50 -1.02
N CYS A 9 1.71 -3.83 -0.95
CA CYS A 9 1.17 -4.64 -2.04
C CYS A 9 -0.29 -4.29 -2.32
N PHE A 10 -1.11 -4.12 -1.27
CA PHE A 10 -2.51 -3.74 -1.39
C PHE A 10 -2.67 -2.35 -2.02
N ASP A 11 -1.90 -1.35 -1.58
CA ASP A 11 -1.92 0.01 -2.12
C ASP A 11 -1.51 0.03 -3.60
N LEU A 12 -0.47 -0.73 -3.96
CA LEU A 12 -0.05 -0.89 -5.35
C LEU A 12 -1.16 -1.53 -6.20
N ALA A 13 -1.77 -2.60 -5.70
CA ALA A 13 -2.87 -3.28 -6.37
C ALA A 13 -4.11 -2.39 -6.50
N SER A 14 -4.43 -1.61 -5.48
CA SER A 14 -5.55 -0.65 -5.49
C SER A 14 -5.38 0.41 -6.58
N ARG A 15 -4.15 0.83 -6.83
CA ARG A 15 -3.81 1.81 -7.85
C ARG A 15 -3.84 1.24 -9.27
N TRP A 16 -3.30 0.04 -9.46
CA TRP A 16 -3.01 -0.48 -10.79
C TRP A 16 -3.95 -1.59 -11.27
N ILE A 17 -4.50 -2.37 -10.34
CA ILE A 17 -5.37 -3.52 -10.65
C ILE A 17 -6.64 -3.55 -9.76
N PRO A 18 -7.36 -2.41 -9.59
CA PRO A 18 -8.49 -2.32 -8.66
C PRO A 18 -9.62 -3.30 -8.99
N GLN A 19 -9.78 -3.66 -10.27
CA GLN A 19 -10.77 -4.66 -10.67
C GLN A 19 -10.48 -6.02 -10.05
N LYS A 20 -9.19 -6.41 -9.98
CA LYS A 20 -8.77 -7.67 -9.36
C LYS A 20 -9.14 -7.74 -7.88
N LEU A 21 -9.03 -6.61 -7.16
CA LEU A 21 -9.46 -6.52 -5.76
C LEU A 21 -10.97 -6.71 -5.63
N ARG A 22 -11.76 -6.04 -6.45
CA ARG A 22 -13.23 -6.16 -6.45
C ARG A 22 -13.70 -7.58 -6.76
N ASP A 23 -13.13 -8.20 -7.79
CA ASP A 23 -13.52 -9.54 -8.23
C ASP A 23 -13.27 -10.61 -7.13
N ASN A 24 -12.24 -10.38 -6.30
CA ASN A 24 -11.88 -11.28 -5.20
C ASN A 24 -12.47 -10.82 -3.84
N ARG A 25 -13.16 -9.68 -3.78
CA ARG A 25 -13.71 -9.08 -2.56
C ARG A 25 -12.62 -8.77 -1.51
N TRP A 26 -11.46 -8.33 -1.99
CA TRP A 26 -10.36 -7.89 -1.12
C TRP A 26 -10.52 -6.40 -0.86
N ASP A 27 -10.96 -6.05 0.33
CA ASP A 27 -11.31 -4.69 0.76
C ASP A 27 -10.31 -4.09 1.75
N CYS A 28 -9.38 -4.90 2.25
CA CYS A 28 -8.34 -4.46 3.17
C CYS A 28 -7.02 -5.23 2.95
N PRO A 29 -5.88 -4.69 3.39
CA PRO A 29 -4.58 -5.35 3.25
C PRO A 29 -4.52 -6.73 3.91
N GLU A 30 -5.21 -6.91 5.02
CA GLU A 30 -5.23 -8.14 5.81
C GLU A 30 -6.01 -9.28 5.11
N ALA A 31 -6.81 -8.96 4.09
CA ALA A 31 -7.54 -9.97 3.32
C ALA A 31 -6.63 -10.81 2.40
N VAL A 32 -5.37 -10.38 2.19
CA VAL A 32 -4.50 -10.99 1.17
C VAL A 32 -3.10 -11.22 1.72
N GLU A 33 -2.70 -12.48 1.78
CA GLU A 33 -1.35 -12.84 2.21
C GLU A 33 -0.28 -12.55 1.15
N LEU A 34 0.98 -12.37 1.59
CA LEU A 34 2.14 -12.16 0.70
C LEU A 34 2.35 -13.30 -0.30
N SER A 35 2.00 -14.52 0.06
CA SER A 35 2.01 -15.66 -0.87
C SER A 35 1.07 -15.45 -2.07
N THR A 36 -0.11 -14.92 -1.82
CA THR A 36 -1.08 -14.59 -2.86
C THR A 36 -0.60 -13.43 -3.73
N TRP A 37 -0.03 -12.39 -3.12
CA TRP A 37 0.58 -11.28 -3.86
C TRP A 37 1.72 -11.72 -4.77
N ARG A 38 2.59 -12.62 -4.29
CA ARG A 38 3.66 -13.21 -5.08
C ARG A 38 3.14 -13.86 -6.37
N ASP A 39 2.01 -14.54 -6.28
CA ASP A 39 1.47 -15.28 -7.41
C ASP A 39 0.68 -14.37 -8.39
N ILE A 40 0.16 -13.25 -7.92
CA ILE A 40 -0.72 -12.37 -8.71
C ILE A 40 0.01 -11.17 -9.30
N LEU A 41 0.80 -10.44 -8.51
CA LEU A 41 1.34 -9.14 -8.94
C LEU A 41 2.21 -9.23 -10.20
N PRO A 42 3.13 -10.21 -10.34
CA PRO A 42 3.98 -10.26 -11.53
C PRO A 42 3.22 -10.43 -12.85
N ALA A 43 2.09 -11.14 -12.79
CA ALA A 43 1.28 -11.41 -13.99
C ALA A 43 0.21 -10.32 -14.25
N ALA A 44 -0.24 -9.63 -13.22
CA ALA A 44 -1.37 -8.70 -13.31
C ALA A 44 -0.96 -7.23 -13.46
N LEU A 45 0.23 -6.85 -13.00
CA LEU A 45 0.70 -5.47 -13.06
C LEU A 45 1.16 -5.10 -14.48
N PRO A 46 0.83 -3.88 -14.97
CA PRO A 46 1.42 -3.37 -16.20
C PRO A 46 2.92 -3.05 -15.98
N PRO A 47 3.76 -3.10 -17.02
CA PRO A 47 5.22 -2.92 -16.89
C PRO A 47 5.64 -1.58 -16.25
N ASN A 48 4.81 -0.54 -16.37
CA ASN A 48 5.06 0.78 -15.82
C ASN A 48 4.56 0.96 -14.38
N ALA A 49 3.99 -0.08 -13.77
CA ALA A 49 3.50 -0.03 -12.39
C ALA A 49 4.64 -0.04 -11.36
N ILE A 50 5.80 -0.52 -11.74
CA ILE A 50 6.97 -0.65 -10.87
C ILE A 50 8.19 0.05 -11.45
N VAL A 51 9.09 0.49 -10.57
CA VAL A 51 10.41 0.97 -10.96
C VAL A 51 11.31 -0.25 -11.21
N PRO A 52 11.83 -0.42 -12.42
CA PRO A 52 12.67 -1.58 -12.72
C PRO A 52 13.98 -1.54 -11.92
N ASN A 53 14.39 -2.69 -11.41
CA ASN A 53 15.69 -2.90 -10.79
C ASN A 53 16.48 -3.91 -11.65
N LEU A 54 17.67 -3.56 -12.10
CA LEU A 54 18.47 -4.38 -13.03
C LEU A 54 18.94 -5.70 -12.41
N SER A 55 19.09 -5.76 -11.10
CA SER A 55 19.66 -6.91 -10.40
C SER A 55 18.64 -7.68 -9.54
N TYR A 56 17.40 -7.19 -9.46
CA TYR A 56 16.41 -7.75 -8.54
C TYR A 56 15.01 -7.65 -9.14
N SER A 57 14.47 -8.78 -9.60
CA SER A 57 13.14 -8.83 -10.22
C SER A 57 12.00 -8.77 -9.21
N LEU A 58 10.80 -8.38 -9.64
CA LEU A 58 9.60 -8.35 -8.80
C LEU A 58 9.27 -9.73 -8.22
N GLU A 59 9.38 -10.79 -9.03
CA GLU A 59 9.14 -12.15 -8.58
C GLU A 59 10.08 -12.52 -7.44
N ARG A 60 11.36 -12.19 -7.57
CA ARG A 60 12.34 -12.44 -6.53
C ARG A 60 12.06 -11.63 -5.27
N ALA A 61 11.73 -10.37 -5.42
CA ALA A 61 11.37 -9.48 -4.33
C ALA A 61 10.17 -10.02 -3.52
N LEU A 62 9.15 -10.52 -4.20
CA LEU A 62 7.97 -11.10 -3.56
C LEU A 62 8.26 -12.47 -2.92
N VAL A 63 9.16 -13.28 -3.47
CA VAL A 63 9.64 -14.51 -2.81
C VAL A 63 10.34 -14.17 -1.49
N ASP A 64 11.17 -13.14 -1.47
CA ASP A 64 11.85 -12.70 -0.25
C ASP A 64 10.87 -12.08 0.76
N ALA A 65 9.83 -11.36 0.30
CA ALA A 65 8.74 -10.89 1.15
C ALA A 65 7.97 -12.03 1.84
N VAL A 66 7.69 -13.12 1.12
CA VAL A 66 7.09 -14.34 1.70
C VAL A 66 8.00 -14.98 2.75
N ARG A 67 9.33 -14.96 2.55
CA ARG A 67 10.29 -15.45 3.55
C ARG A 67 10.26 -14.61 4.83
N ILE A 68 10.20 -13.27 4.71
CA ILE A 68 10.04 -12.36 5.85
C ILE A 68 8.76 -12.68 6.63
N ARG A 69 7.64 -12.87 5.93
CA ARG A 69 6.37 -13.29 6.54
C ARG A 69 6.49 -14.62 7.27
N ASN A 70 7.11 -15.62 6.64
CA ASN A 70 7.25 -16.95 7.24
C ASN A 70 8.14 -16.92 8.48
N ALA A 71 9.22 -16.14 8.47
CA ALA A 71 10.06 -15.96 9.66
C ALA A 71 9.27 -15.34 10.82
N ALA A 72 8.42 -14.35 10.54
CA ALA A 72 7.58 -13.69 11.55
C ALA A 72 6.49 -14.63 12.11
N VAL A 73 5.75 -15.32 11.23
CA VAL A 73 4.61 -16.18 11.62
C VAL A 73 5.09 -17.42 12.38
N HIS A 74 6.17 -18.03 11.93
CA HIS A 74 6.74 -19.23 12.57
C HIS A 74 7.71 -18.89 13.71
N ARG A 75 7.88 -17.60 14.03
CA ARG A 75 8.76 -17.13 15.12
C ARG A 75 10.16 -17.72 15.00
N HIS A 76 10.72 -17.74 13.80
CA HIS A 76 12.07 -18.18 13.60
C HIS A 76 13.04 -17.32 14.41
N LEU A 77 14.01 -17.96 15.06
CA LEU A 77 15.11 -17.24 15.69
C LEU A 77 16.01 -16.72 14.57
N CYS A 78 16.02 -15.41 14.40
CA CYS A 78 16.87 -14.72 13.44
C CYS A 78 17.98 -13.98 14.20
N ASP A 79 19.20 -14.09 13.73
CA ASP A 79 20.28 -13.23 14.21
C ASP A 79 20.17 -11.82 13.60
N ASN A 80 20.97 -10.88 14.11
CA ASN A 80 20.92 -9.49 13.65
C ASN A 80 21.28 -9.35 12.16
N THR A 81 22.22 -10.13 11.66
CA THR A 81 22.63 -10.15 10.25
C THR A 81 21.47 -10.59 9.35
N GLU A 82 20.73 -11.59 9.78
CA GLU A 82 19.55 -12.06 9.05
C GLU A 82 18.42 -11.00 9.04
N ILE A 83 18.18 -10.34 10.17
CA ILE A 83 17.22 -9.26 10.27
C ILE A 83 17.64 -8.09 9.38
N GLN A 84 18.89 -7.67 9.40
CA GLN A 84 19.41 -6.61 8.52
C GLN A 84 19.20 -6.94 7.04
N ARG A 85 19.47 -8.18 6.64
CA ARG A 85 19.22 -8.65 5.27
C ARG A 85 17.75 -8.55 4.90
N MET A 86 16.84 -8.98 5.78
CA MET A 86 15.39 -8.86 5.57
C MET A 86 14.95 -7.41 5.42
N VAL A 87 15.54 -6.49 6.19
CA VAL A 87 15.24 -5.06 6.10
C VAL A 87 15.67 -4.49 4.74
N VAL A 88 16.86 -4.88 4.24
CA VAL A 88 17.33 -4.47 2.91
C VAL A 88 16.39 -5.01 1.82
N GLN A 89 16.00 -6.27 1.89
CA GLN A 89 15.03 -6.86 0.97
C GLN A 89 13.68 -6.12 0.99
N ALA A 90 13.20 -5.72 2.17
CA ALA A 90 11.99 -4.91 2.29
C ALA A 90 12.15 -3.51 1.68
N GLN A 91 13.33 -2.86 1.82
CA GLN A 91 13.65 -1.60 1.16
C GLN A 91 13.61 -1.72 -0.38
N ASP A 92 14.15 -2.82 -0.91
CA ASP A 92 14.16 -3.09 -2.35
C ASP A 92 12.72 -3.21 -2.90
N VAL A 93 11.84 -3.94 -2.20
CA VAL A 93 10.42 -4.02 -2.55
C VAL A 93 9.78 -2.63 -2.58
N MET A 94 9.99 -1.80 -1.53
CA MET A 94 9.43 -0.45 -1.47
C MET A 94 9.99 0.45 -2.58
N SER A 95 11.27 0.28 -2.93
CA SER A 95 11.90 1.02 -4.03
C SER A 95 11.26 0.67 -5.37
N MET A 96 10.97 -0.61 -5.63
CA MET A 96 10.25 -1.05 -6.83
C MET A 96 8.82 -0.50 -6.90
N PHE A 97 8.15 -0.35 -5.76
CA PHE A 97 6.79 0.22 -5.68
C PHE A 97 6.78 1.76 -5.71
N ALA A 98 7.95 2.40 -5.75
CA ALA A 98 8.13 3.85 -5.59
C ALA A 98 7.58 4.38 -4.24
N ASP A 99 7.52 3.54 -3.22
CA ASP A 99 7.04 3.89 -1.89
C ASP A 99 8.18 4.45 -1.04
N VAL A 100 8.38 5.75 -1.17
CA VAL A 100 9.47 6.47 -0.47
C VAL A 100 9.25 6.45 1.05
N THR A 101 8.02 6.57 1.50
CA THR A 101 7.68 6.65 2.93
C THR A 101 8.03 5.35 3.64
N ARG A 102 7.53 4.22 3.14
CA ARG A 102 7.81 2.91 3.75
C ARG A 102 9.27 2.50 3.57
N ARG A 103 9.88 2.86 2.44
CA ARG A 103 11.32 2.65 2.21
C ARG A 103 12.17 3.37 3.27
N ASN A 104 11.84 4.63 3.60
CA ASN A 104 12.59 5.41 4.59
C ASN A 104 12.45 4.82 5.99
N LYS A 105 11.26 4.30 6.37
CA LYS A 105 11.08 3.57 7.63
C LYS A 105 12.00 2.35 7.74
N PHE A 106 12.09 1.55 6.66
CA PHE A 106 13.01 0.42 6.63
C PHE A 106 14.48 0.85 6.64
N HIS A 107 14.82 1.94 5.94
CA HIS A 107 16.18 2.46 5.96
C HIS A 107 16.60 2.87 7.38
N ARG A 108 15.74 3.57 8.10
CA ARG A 108 15.99 3.93 9.49
C ARG A 108 16.19 2.70 10.37
N LEU A 109 15.33 1.70 10.24
CA LEU A 109 15.51 0.44 10.97
C LEU A 109 16.87 -0.21 10.67
N TRP A 110 17.28 -0.23 9.41
CA TRP A 110 18.59 -0.76 9.02
C TRP A 110 19.76 -0.02 9.68
N VAL A 111 19.69 1.32 9.70
CA VAL A 111 20.70 2.16 10.38
C VAL A 111 20.79 1.81 11.86
N GLU A 112 19.66 1.73 12.56
CA GLU A 112 19.67 1.45 13.99
C GLU A 112 20.13 0.02 14.33
N LEU A 113 19.78 -0.95 13.49
CA LEU A 113 20.32 -2.33 13.62
C LEU A 113 21.84 -2.38 13.43
N THR A 114 22.36 -1.58 12.50
CA THR A 114 23.81 -1.48 12.26
C THR A 114 24.51 -0.78 13.42
N ASN A 115 23.92 0.30 13.93
CA ASN A 115 24.43 1.01 15.11
C ASN A 115 24.43 0.13 16.35
N TRP A 116 23.40 -0.71 16.52
CA TRP A 116 23.33 -1.68 17.62
C TRP A 116 24.55 -2.61 17.63
N ASP A 117 24.93 -3.18 16.48
CA ASP A 117 26.07 -4.08 16.38
C ASP A 117 27.41 -3.41 16.66
N GLN A 118 27.53 -2.11 16.36
CA GLN A 118 28.76 -1.34 16.45
C GLN A 118 28.88 -0.54 17.75
N SER A 119 27.81 -0.46 18.53
CA SER A 119 27.74 0.45 19.69
C SER A 119 28.59 -0.02 20.85
N ARG A 120 29.31 0.93 21.43
CA ARG A 120 29.99 0.77 22.73
C ARG A 120 29.05 1.01 23.93
N ASP A 121 27.89 1.60 23.67
CA ASP A 121 26.82 1.83 24.66
C ASP A 121 25.57 1.06 24.26
N PRO A 122 25.39 -0.17 24.74
CA PRO A 122 24.24 -0.99 24.40
C PRO A 122 22.90 -0.42 24.84
N GLN A 123 22.88 0.41 25.91
CA GLN A 123 21.63 0.95 26.41
C GLN A 123 21.10 2.06 25.52
N ALA A 124 21.95 3.02 25.13
CA ALA A 124 21.58 4.08 24.20
C ALA A 124 21.16 3.50 22.82
N ALA A 125 21.92 2.53 22.32
CA ALA A 125 21.59 1.85 21.05
C ALA A 125 20.25 1.09 21.11
N LYS A 126 19.91 0.51 22.27
CA LYS A 126 18.61 -0.14 22.48
C LYS A 126 17.46 0.86 22.43
N GLU A 127 17.61 2.03 23.03
CA GLU A 127 16.57 3.06 23.03
C GLU A 127 16.27 3.57 21.62
N THR A 128 17.30 3.87 20.83
CA THR A 128 17.13 4.33 19.44
C THR A 128 16.51 3.24 18.55
N LEU A 129 16.92 1.98 18.73
CA LEU A 129 16.34 0.83 18.00
C LEU A 129 14.86 0.64 18.36
N LEU A 130 14.49 0.78 19.65
CA LEU A 130 13.09 0.69 20.07
C LEU A 130 12.22 1.79 19.45
N LEU A 131 12.74 3.04 19.35
CA LEU A 131 12.05 4.12 18.67
C LEU A 131 11.83 3.83 17.17
N ALA A 132 12.84 3.31 16.47
CA ALA A 132 12.72 2.91 15.07
C ALA A 132 11.70 1.78 14.87
N LEU A 133 11.64 0.82 15.79
CA LEU A 133 10.65 -0.26 15.77
C LEU A 133 9.23 0.27 16.04
N GLN A 134 9.08 1.26 16.93
CA GLN A 134 7.81 1.91 17.20
C GLN A 134 7.30 2.62 15.94
N GLU A 135 8.12 3.42 15.26
CA GLU A 135 7.75 4.10 14.02
C GLU A 135 7.29 3.15 12.91
N ILE A 136 7.92 1.96 12.82
CA ILE A 136 7.48 0.92 11.91
C ILE A 136 6.12 0.36 12.31
N SER A 137 5.82 0.31 13.62
CA SER A 137 4.55 -0.21 14.12
C SER A 137 3.39 0.78 13.98
N GLU A 138 3.68 2.07 13.94
CA GLU A 138 2.67 3.12 13.80
C GLU A 138 2.16 3.21 12.37
N ARG A 139 0.84 3.24 12.21
CA ARG A 139 0.23 3.60 10.92
C ARG A 139 0.50 5.09 10.68
N PRO A 140 0.93 5.49 9.47
CA PRO A 140 1.03 6.91 9.14
C PRO A 140 -0.35 7.55 9.34
N VAL A 141 -0.40 8.63 10.12
CA VAL A 141 -1.66 9.40 10.31
C VAL A 141 -2.07 10.06 8.99
N ASP A 142 -1.10 10.32 8.10
CA ASP A 142 -1.29 10.97 6.81
C ASP A 142 -1.93 10.07 5.73
N ASP A 143 -1.97 8.75 5.91
CA ASP A 143 -2.73 7.87 5.00
C ASP A 143 -4.26 8.07 5.13
N MET A 144 -4.70 8.85 6.12
CA MET A 144 -6.12 9.23 6.27
C MET A 144 -6.52 10.41 5.37
N ASP A 145 -5.57 11.19 4.86
CA ASP A 145 -5.84 12.32 3.94
C ASP A 145 -5.93 11.91 2.46
N TRP A 146 -5.64 10.65 2.16
CA TRP A 146 -5.95 10.11 0.85
C TRP A 146 -7.44 9.75 0.79
N SER A 147 -8.30 10.76 0.70
CA SER A 147 -9.66 10.54 0.26
C SER A 147 -9.66 10.56 -1.28
N PRO A 148 -9.98 9.43 -1.94
CA PRO A 148 -10.10 9.37 -3.39
C PRO A 148 -11.21 10.28 -3.93
N ASN A 149 -11.95 10.95 -3.06
CA ASN A 149 -13.23 11.56 -3.33
C ASN A 149 -13.25 13.08 -3.44
N SER A 150 -12.15 13.79 -3.21
CA SER A 150 -12.19 15.24 -3.40
C SER A 150 -12.31 15.68 -4.87
N VAL A 151 -11.94 14.81 -5.81
CA VAL A 151 -12.08 15.06 -7.25
C VAL A 151 -13.41 14.55 -7.78
N SER A 152 -13.94 13.44 -7.26
CA SER A 152 -15.17 12.81 -7.74
C SER A 152 -16.45 13.51 -7.26
N LEU A 153 -16.39 14.27 -6.16
CA LEU A 153 -17.57 15.01 -5.65
C LEU A 153 -17.79 16.35 -6.37
N GLN A 154 -16.76 16.93 -7.00
CA GLN A 154 -16.93 18.14 -7.81
C GLN A 154 -17.56 17.84 -9.18
N GLU A 155 -17.31 16.68 -9.78
CA GLU A 155 -17.94 16.31 -11.05
C GLU A 155 -19.43 15.95 -10.93
N ILE A 156 -19.90 15.55 -9.75
CA ILE A 156 -21.31 15.18 -9.52
C ILE A 156 -22.16 16.42 -9.25
N THR A 157 -21.60 17.50 -8.73
CA THR A 157 -22.33 18.75 -8.48
C THR A 157 -22.53 19.58 -9.76
N ASP A 158 -21.67 19.45 -10.77
CA ASP A 158 -21.80 20.15 -12.03
C ASP A 158 -22.80 19.51 -13.02
N LEU A 159 -23.22 18.26 -12.79
CA LEU A 159 -24.22 17.58 -13.61
C LEU A 159 -25.66 17.76 -13.08
N GLY A 160 -25.86 18.44 -11.93
CA GLY A 160 -27.16 18.63 -11.27
C GLY A 160 -27.91 19.86 -11.67
N ASP A 161 -27.33 20.79 -12.42
CA ASP A 161 -27.94 22.13 -12.64
C ASP A 161 -28.38 22.42 -14.10
N VAL A 162 -28.43 21.42 -14.97
CA VAL A 162 -28.79 21.62 -16.40
C VAL A 162 -30.22 21.23 -16.75
N HIS A 163 -31.06 20.80 -15.81
CA HIS A 163 -32.47 20.50 -16.11
C HIS A 163 -33.47 21.13 -15.14
N ARG A 164 -33.58 22.47 -15.20
CA ARG A 164 -34.75 23.19 -14.76
C ARG A 164 -34.92 24.49 -15.54
N HIS A 165 -35.29 24.41 -16.82
CA HIS A 165 -36.00 25.50 -17.51
C HIS A 165 -36.73 24.96 -18.74
N GLY A 166 -38.05 25.22 -18.75
CA GLY A 166 -38.96 25.04 -19.88
C GLY A 166 -39.82 23.78 -19.76
N ASP A 167 -41.10 23.77 -19.64
CA ASP A 167 -42.13 24.64 -20.11
C ASP A 167 -43.44 24.35 -19.37
N ASP A 168 -43.92 25.33 -18.63
CA ASP A 168 -45.35 25.50 -18.39
C ASP A 168 -45.89 26.33 -19.56
N GLN A 169 -46.60 25.70 -20.46
CA GLN A 169 -47.69 26.30 -21.23
C GLN A 169 -48.28 25.29 -22.21
N TYR A 170 -49.43 24.69 -21.91
CA TYR A 170 -50.49 24.58 -22.86
C TYR A 170 -51.83 24.51 -22.14
N LEU A 171 -52.55 25.63 -22.33
CA LEU A 171 -53.94 25.87 -22.08
C LEU A 171 -54.86 24.82 -22.75
N GLY A 172 -55.92 24.65 -22.07
CA GLY A 172 -57.16 24.01 -22.35
C GLY A 172 -57.69 24.00 -23.78
N GLU A 173 -58.48 23.01 -23.98
CA GLU A 173 -59.75 23.19 -24.70
C GLU A 173 -60.71 22.09 -24.32
N ALA A 174 -61.83 22.52 -23.84
CA ALA A 174 -63.06 21.77 -23.68
C ALA A 174 -63.59 21.39 -25.06
N MET A 175 -64.12 20.20 -25.17
CA MET A 175 -65.18 19.89 -26.13
C MET A 175 -66.15 18.93 -25.48
N ASP A 176 -67.36 19.52 -25.20
CA ASP A 176 -68.62 18.84 -25.17
C ASP A 176 -68.85 18.11 -26.50
N LEU A 177 -69.56 17.02 -26.48
CA LEU A 177 -70.71 16.70 -27.27
C LEU A 177 -71.07 15.21 -27.28
N ASP A 178 -72.28 14.96 -26.85
CA ASP A 178 -73.25 13.87 -27.16
C ASP A 178 -72.92 12.45 -26.77
#